data_2f9a37ecc606ff782cd7361b11bccfcb
#
_entry.id   2f9a37ecc606ff782cd7361b11bccfcb
#
_cell.length_a   1.000
_cell.length_b   1.000
_cell.length_c   1.000
_cell.angle_alpha   90.00
_cell.angle_beta   90.00
_cell.angle_gamma   90.00
#
_symmetry.space_group_name_H-M   'P 1'
#
loop_
_entity.id
_entity.type
_entity.pdbx_description
1 polymer ?
#
loop_
_entity_poly.entity_id
_entity_poly.type
_entity_poly.pdbx_seq_one_letter_code
_entity_poly.pdbx_strand_id
1 'polypeptide(L)'
;CLIVVPDLGLVNQTFNDFTEYGVTFMYSKWTGNNNLNLGSNIIIANMGILQSEKSDISWIQDIDMLVIDEVHKLRKDNKINKLISTIRTNCKFGFTGTMPEQQLDQWNVIGKIGRILYERNSFQLRKEDYVAKVKVQVLKIEYNDKPASFPNDRYDPSAKFRREHEFIAKNTFRNSIISKLCNNFEKNSLI
;
A
#
# COMPACT_ATOMS: atom_id res chain seq x y z
N CYS A 1 -17.06 13.56 1.67
CA CYS A 1 -15.89 12.96 0.99
C CYS A 1 -15.46 11.69 1.72
N LEU A 2 -15.11 10.64 0.97
CA LEU A 2 -14.52 9.42 1.51
C LEU A 2 -13.08 9.28 0.99
N ILE A 3 -12.12 9.16 1.91
CA ILE A 3 -10.72 8.84 1.60
C ILE A 3 -10.45 7.39 2.01
N VAL A 4 -10.04 6.58 1.05
CA VAL A 4 -9.75 5.16 1.26
C VAL A 4 -8.25 4.94 1.17
N VAL A 5 -7.68 4.41 2.25
CA VAL A 5 -6.26 4.06 2.32
C VAL A 5 -6.08 2.55 2.54
N PRO A 6 -4.91 1.98 2.21
CA PRO A 6 -4.70 0.53 2.27
C PRO A 6 -4.83 -0.08 3.67
N ASP A 7 -4.29 0.56 4.69
CA ASP A 7 -4.16 -0.01 6.03
C ASP A 7 -4.43 1.00 7.16
N LEU A 8 -4.45 0.50 8.40
CA LEU A 8 -4.74 1.29 9.59
C LEU A 8 -3.64 2.31 9.93
N GLY A 9 -2.40 2.00 9.60
CA GLY A 9 -1.28 2.93 9.83
C GLY A 9 -1.48 4.20 9.03
N LEU A 10 -1.85 4.05 7.76
CA LEU A 10 -2.13 5.16 6.85
C LEU A 10 -3.39 5.95 7.24
N VAL A 11 -4.43 5.32 7.82
CA VAL A 11 -5.57 6.07 8.37
C VAL A 11 -5.11 7.04 9.46
N ASN A 12 -4.28 6.56 10.39
CA ASN A 12 -3.77 7.39 11.47
C ASN A 12 -2.82 8.48 10.97
N GLN A 13 -1.95 8.15 10.04
CA GLN A 13 -1.04 9.10 9.43
C GLN A 13 -1.81 10.21 8.72
N THR A 14 -2.71 9.88 7.79
CA THR A 14 -3.52 10.87 7.05
C THR A 14 -4.32 11.76 7.99
N PHE A 15 -4.87 11.20 9.05
CA PHE A 15 -5.60 11.98 10.06
C PHE A 15 -4.68 12.98 10.79
N ASN A 16 -3.48 12.55 11.16
CA ASN A 16 -2.50 13.43 11.83
C ASN A 16 -1.97 14.50 10.88
N ASP A 17 -1.68 14.12 9.63
CA ASP A 17 -1.25 15.06 8.58
C ASP A 17 -2.29 16.16 8.36
N PHE A 18 -3.59 15.82 8.36
CA PHE A 18 -4.66 16.82 8.26
C PHE A 18 -4.66 17.80 9.43
N THR A 19 -4.34 17.31 10.63
CA THR A 19 -4.19 18.15 11.82
C THR A 19 -2.98 19.08 11.67
N GLU A 20 -1.83 18.54 11.25
CA GLU A 20 -0.59 19.30 11.07
C GLU A 20 -0.70 20.35 9.96
N TYR A 21 -1.40 20.01 8.87
CA TYR A 21 -1.64 20.94 7.75
C TYR A 21 -2.76 21.94 8.01
N GLY A 22 -3.41 21.88 9.17
CA GLY A 22 -4.46 22.83 9.55
C GLY A 22 -5.72 22.71 8.70
N VAL A 23 -6.11 21.50 8.32
CA VAL A 23 -7.36 21.28 7.58
C VAL A 23 -8.54 21.71 8.45
N THR A 24 -9.35 22.65 7.95
CA THR A 24 -10.45 23.29 8.70
C THR A 24 -11.78 22.54 8.60
N PHE A 25 -11.93 21.61 7.67
CA PHE A 25 -13.13 20.78 7.56
C PHE A 25 -13.21 19.76 8.69
N MET A 26 -14.44 19.41 9.11
CA MET A 26 -14.63 18.28 10.03
C MET A 26 -14.21 16.97 9.36
N TYR A 27 -13.29 16.25 9.96
CA TYR A 27 -12.83 14.96 9.48
C TYR A 27 -12.77 13.92 10.61
N SER A 28 -12.97 12.66 10.25
CA SER A 28 -12.98 11.55 11.20
C SER A 28 -12.35 10.30 10.62
N LYS A 29 -11.90 9.42 11.52
CA LYS A 29 -11.44 8.07 11.19
C LYS A 29 -12.58 7.09 11.29
N TRP A 30 -12.69 6.19 10.32
CA TRP A 30 -13.55 5.03 10.41
C TRP A 30 -12.72 3.75 10.29
N THR A 31 -12.65 3.02 11.38
CA THR A 31 -11.88 1.77 11.53
C THR A 31 -12.65 0.80 12.40
N GLY A 32 -12.17 -0.45 12.56
CA GLY A 32 -12.78 -1.41 13.47
C GLY A 32 -12.88 -0.94 14.93
N ASN A 33 -12.06 0.03 15.33
CA ASN A 33 -12.01 0.57 16.69
C ASN A 33 -12.67 1.96 16.82
N ASN A 34 -12.95 2.64 15.71
CA ASN A 34 -13.55 3.97 15.68
C ASN A 34 -14.91 3.90 14.98
N ASN A 35 -15.93 4.44 15.64
CA ASN A 35 -17.27 4.47 15.07
C ASN A 35 -17.36 5.42 13.86
N LEU A 36 -18.21 5.06 12.92
CA LEU A 36 -18.53 5.90 11.78
C LEU A 36 -19.19 7.20 12.25
N ASN A 37 -18.69 8.33 11.77
CA ASN A 37 -19.27 9.65 12.00
C ASN A 37 -19.71 10.29 10.68
N LEU A 38 -20.96 10.13 10.32
CA LEU A 38 -21.55 10.69 9.10
C LEU A 38 -21.71 12.22 9.15
N GLY A 39 -21.56 12.85 10.31
CA GLY A 39 -21.53 14.32 10.44
C GLY A 39 -20.23 14.95 9.95
N SER A 40 -19.18 14.16 9.70
CA SER A 40 -17.90 14.67 9.18
C SER A 40 -17.97 14.96 7.69
N ASN A 41 -17.33 16.04 7.27
CA ASN A 41 -17.18 16.36 5.85
C ASN A 41 -16.25 15.37 5.12
N ILE A 42 -15.25 14.84 5.85
CA ILE A 42 -14.27 13.89 5.33
C ILE A 42 -14.22 12.68 6.27
N ILE A 43 -14.37 11.49 5.70
CA ILE A 43 -14.22 10.22 6.41
C ILE A 43 -12.98 9.52 5.85
N ILE A 44 -12.03 9.17 6.70
CA ILE A 44 -10.81 8.44 6.36
C ILE A 44 -10.99 6.99 6.80
N ALA A 45 -10.99 6.05 5.85
CA ALA A 45 -11.23 4.64 6.10
C ALA A 45 -10.15 3.76 5.47
N ASN A 46 -9.86 2.63 6.08
CA ASN A 46 -9.01 1.63 5.43
C ASN A 46 -9.82 0.66 4.57
N MET A 47 -9.18 0.06 3.58
CA MET A 47 -9.83 -0.91 2.69
C MET A 47 -10.46 -2.09 3.46
N GLY A 48 -9.88 -2.49 4.60
CA GLY A 48 -10.36 -3.60 5.40
C GLY A 48 -11.76 -3.37 6.00
N ILE A 49 -12.04 -2.18 6.56
CA ILE A 49 -13.34 -1.88 7.14
C ILE A 49 -14.44 -1.85 6.07
N LEU A 50 -14.12 -1.34 4.89
CA LEU A 50 -15.04 -1.28 3.75
C LEU A 50 -15.40 -2.67 3.19
N GLN A 51 -14.54 -3.65 3.39
CA GLN A 51 -14.76 -5.04 2.95
C GLN A 51 -15.35 -5.93 4.03
N SER A 52 -15.53 -5.40 5.24
CA SER A 52 -16.08 -6.15 6.38
C SER A 52 -17.58 -6.35 6.20
N GLU A 53 -18.06 -7.57 6.37
CA GLU A 53 -19.49 -7.90 6.33
C GLU A 53 -20.28 -7.29 7.50
N LYS A 54 -19.58 -6.85 8.55
CA LYS A 54 -20.17 -6.21 9.75
C LYS A 54 -20.36 -4.72 9.59
N SER A 55 -19.81 -4.12 8.53
CA SER A 55 -19.87 -2.67 8.31
C SER A 55 -21.10 -2.29 7.51
N ASP A 56 -21.88 -1.34 8.02
CA ASP A 56 -22.89 -0.69 7.21
C ASP A 56 -22.22 0.28 6.24
N ILE A 57 -22.32 -0.02 4.97
CA ILE A 57 -21.73 0.73 3.86
C ILE A 57 -22.78 1.34 2.93
N SER A 58 -24.06 1.32 3.32
CA SER A 58 -25.14 1.84 2.48
C SER A 58 -24.97 3.32 2.10
N TRP A 59 -24.43 4.11 3.01
CA TRP A 59 -24.20 5.55 2.85
C TRP A 59 -23.13 5.92 1.80
N ILE A 60 -22.22 5.00 1.44
CA ILE A 60 -21.13 5.34 0.51
C ILE A 60 -21.60 5.55 -0.94
N GLN A 61 -22.81 5.12 -1.27
CA GLN A 61 -23.37 5.35 -2.60
C GLN A 61 -23.64 6.82 -2.90
N ASP A 62 -23.87 7.61 -1.86
CA ASP A 62 -24.32 9.00 -1.93
C ASP A 62 -23.22 10.01 -1.53
N ILE A 63 -21.96 9.59 -1.49
CA ILE A 63 -20.84 10.49 -1.25
C ILE A 63 -20.58 11.40 -2.46
N ASP A 64 -20.18 12.64 -2.21
CA ASP A 64 -19.88 13.62 -3.28
C ASP A 64 -18.51 13.40 -3.92
N MET A 65 -17.55 12.88 -3.15
CA MET A 65 -16.17 12.70 -3.61
C MET A 65 -15.57 11.41 -3.03
N LEU A 66 -14.82 10.70 -3.86
CA LEU A 66 -14.04 9.54 -3.49
C LEU A 66 -12.56 9.76 -3.81
N VAL A 67 -11.71 9.53 -2.83
CA VAL A 67 -10.25 9.53 -2.98
C VAL A 67 -9.72 8.16 -2.58
N ILE A 68 -8.90 7.53 -3.42
CA ILE A 68 -8.32 6.21 -3.14
C ILE A 68 -6.81 6.29 -3.26
N ASP A 69 -6.13 5.99 -2.17
CA ASP A 69 -4.69 5.77 -2.17
C ASP A 69 -4.36 4.32 -2.56
N GLU A 70 -3.20 4.13 -3.19
CA GLU A 70 -2.77 2.84 -3.73
C GLU A 70 -3.82 2.19 -4.65
N VAL A 71 -4.35 2.99 -5.56
CA VAL A 71 -5.45 2.60 -6.46
C VAL A 71 -5.14 1.38 -7.31
N HIS A 72 -3.86 1.02 -7.52
CA HIS A 72 -3.45 -0.22 -8.18
C HIS A 72 -3.93 -1.50 -7.47
N LYS A 73 -4.35 -1.39 -6.20
CA LYS A 73 -4.96 -2.50 -5.45
C LYS A 73 -6.40 -2.83 -5.89
N LEU A 74 -7.02 -2.01 -6.75
CA LEU A 74 -8.33 -2.29 -7.33
C LEU A 74 -8.23 -3.35 -8.44
N ARG A 75 -8.11 -4.61 -8.06
CA ARG A 75 -8.09 -5.74 -9.00
C ARG A 75 -9.52 -6.18 -9.34
N LYS A 76 -9.72 -6.68 -10.56
CA LYS A 76 -11.02 -7.03 -11.13
C LYS A 76 -11.94 -7.80 -10.19
N ASP A 77 -11.43 -8.78 -9.46
CA ASP A 77 -12.25 -9.72 -8.70
C ASP A 77 -12.28 -9.46 -7.20
N ASN A 78 -11.63 -8.41 -6.69
CA ASN A 78 -11.62 -8.15 -5.26
C ASN A 78 -12.86 -7.39 -4.77
N LYS A 79 -13.19 -7.59 -3.48
CA LYS A 79 -14.39 -6.99 -2.85
C LYS A 79 -14.38 -5.46 -2.95
N ILE A 80 -13.23 -4.82 -2.77
CA ILE A 80 -13.13 -3.35 -2.83
C ILE A 80 -13.46 -2.82 -4.24
N ASN A 81 -13.03 -3.51 -5.30
CA ASN A 81 -13.34 -3.12 -6.66
C ASN A 81 -14.85 -3.17 -6.96
N LYS A 82 -15.53 -4.22 -6.45
CA LYS A 82 -16.99 -4.33 -6.56
C LYS A 82 -17.68 -3.19 -5.82
N LEU A 83 -17.23 -2.88 -4.61
CA LEU A 83 -17.76 -1.80 -3.80
C LEU A 83 -17.61 -0.43 -4.49
N ILE A 84 -16.44 -0.11 -5.02
CA ILE A 84 -16.20 1.15 -5.74
C ILE A 84 -17.15 1.31 -6.94
N SER A 85 -17.57 0.20 -7.54
CA SER A 85 -18.54 0.22 -8.64
C SER A 85 -19.95 0.69 -8.23
N THR A 86 -20.31 0.57 -6.94
CA THR A 86 -21.61 1.02 -6.44
C THR A 86 -21.67 2.52 -6.11
N ILE A 87 -20.51 3.16 -6.04
CA ILE A 87 -20.39 4.59 -5.71
C ILE A 87 -20.78 5.44 -6.94
N ARG A 88 -21.77 6.27 -6.80
CA ARG A 88 -22.40 7.02 -7.90
C ARG A 88 -21.70 8.32 -8.27
N THR A 89 -20.88 8.89 -7.38
CA THR A 89 -20.21 10.15 -7.68
C THR A 89 -19.32 10.07 -8.92
N ASN A 90 -19.29 11.14 -9.69
CA ASN A 90 -18.33 11.33 -10.80
C ASN A 90 -17.01 11.94 -10.34
N CYS A 91 -16.91 12.41 -9.09
CA CYS A 91 -15.72 13.00 -8.52
C CYS A 91 -14.88 11.92 -7.83
N LYS A 92 -14.06 11.22 -8.60
CA LYS A 92 -13.21 10.12 -8.13
C LYS A 92 -11.75 10.42 -8.45
N PHE A 93 -10.88 10.30 -7.45
CA PHE A 93 -9.44 10.43 -7.60
C PHE A 93 -8.72 9.19 -7.09
N GLY A 94 -7.72 8.75 -7.81
CA GLY A 94 -6.86 7.64 -7.42
C GLY A 94 -5.40 8.07 -7.45
N PHE A 95 -4.66 7.68 -6.42
CA PHE A 95 -3.22 7.89 -6.31
C PHE A 95 -2.51 6.54 -6.27
N THR A 96 -1.35 6.44 -6.93
CA THR A 96 -0.50 5.27 -6.85
C THR A 96 0.92 5.60 -7.29
N GLY A 97 1.90 5.02 -6.63
CA GLY A 97 3.29 5.09 -7.07
C GLY A 97 3.62 4.18 -8.25
N THR A 98 2.78 3.18 -8.54
CA THR A 98 2.99 2.20 -9.61
C THR A 98 1.65 1.77 -10.20
N MET A 99 1.51 1.85 -11.52
CA MET A 99 0.38 1.24 -12.21
C MET A 99 0.58 -0.28 -12.32
N PRO A 100 -0.50 -1.08 -12.35
CA PRO A 100 -0.39 -2.51 -12.61
C PRO A 100 0.33 -2.81 -13.92
N GLU A 101 1.12 -3.86 -13.97
CA GLU A 101 1.80 -4.29 -15.23
C GLU A 101 0.82 -4.88 -16.24
N GLN A 102 -0.22 -5.57 -15.76
CA GLN A 102 -1.21 -6.19 -16.63
C GLN A 102 -2.19 -5.14 -17.18
N GLN A 103 -2.36 -5.11 -18.48
CA GLN A 103 -3.22 -4.15 -19.18
C GLN A 103 -4.69 -4.22 -18.73
N LEU A 104 -5.21 -5.41 -18.44
CA LEU A 104 -6.57 -5.58 -17.93
C LEU A 104 -6.78 -4.90 -16.57
N ASP A 105 -5.80 -4.97 -15.68
CA ASP A 105 -5.86 -4.30 -14.39
C ASP A 105 -5.74 -2.78 -14.55
N GLN A 106 -4.91 -2.29 -15.48
CA GLN A 106 -4.86 -0.87 -15.83
C GLN A 106 -6.22 -0.36 -16.33
N TRP A 107 -6.83 -1.08 -17.24
CA TRP A 107 -8.17 -0.71 -17.77
C TRP A 107 -9.24 -0.76 -16.68
N ASN A 108 -9.14 -1.70 -15.74
CA ASN A 108 -10.05 -1.75 -14.60
C ASN A 108 -9.93 -0.50 -13.71
N VAL A 109 -8.71 -0.07 -13.40
CA VAL A 109 -8.46 1.17 -12.64
C VAL A 109 -8.99 2.39 -13.39
N ILE A 110 -8.64 2.53 -14.67
CA ILE A 110 -9.07 3.65 -15.52
C ILE A 110 -10.60 3.68 -15.67
N GLY A 111 -11.23 2.53 -15.86
CA GLY A 111 -12.68 2.43 -15.98
C GLY A 111 -13.46 2.76 -14.71
N LYS A 112 -12.83 2.63 -13.52
CA LYS A 112 -13.47 2.92 -12.22
C LYS A 112 -13.22 4.34 -11.73
N ILE A 113 -12.04 4.86 -11.96
CA ILE A 113 -11.58 6.14 -11.41
C ILE A 113 -11.55 7.22 -12.48
N GLY A 114 -11.02 6.89 -13.66
CA GLY A 114 -10.84 7.83 -14.75
C GLY A 114 -9.45 7.74 -15.36
N ARG A 115 -9.22 8.59 -16.37
CA ARG A 115 -7.92 8.67 -17.05
C ARG A 115 -6.80 9.15 -16.14
N ILE A 116 -5.57 8.81 -16.47
CA ILE A 116 -4.37 9.36 -15.83
C ILE A 116 -4.33 10.87 -16.11
N LEU A 117 -4.39 11.67 -15.07
CA LEU A 117 -4.34 13.13 -15.15
C LEU A 117 -2.92 13.67 -15.03
N TYR A 118 -2.09 12.97 -14.26
CA TYR A 118 -0.75 13.42 -13.96
C TYR A 118 0.15 12.22 -13.64
N GLU A 119 1.35 12.22 -14.19
CA GLU A 119 2.36 11.20 -13.95
C GLU A 119 3.74 11.85 -13.80
N ARG A 120 4.48 11.42 -12.77
CA ARG A 120 5.90 11.74 -12.60
C ARG A 120 6.67 10.50 -12.19
N ASN A 121 7.76 10.27 -12.85
CA ASN A 121 8.65 9.18 -12.47
C ASN A 121 9.67 9.63 -11.39
N SER A 122 10.24 8.67 -10.68
CA SER A 122 11.21 8.93 -9.60
C SER A 122 12.46 9.68 -10.08
N PHE A 123 12.81 9.58 -11.35
CA PHE A 123 13.96 10.30 -11.92
C PHE A 123 13.65 11.80 -12.02
N GLN A 124 12.46 12.17 -12.48
CA GLN A 124 12.01 13.56 -12.55
C GLN A 124 11.94 14.19 -11.16
N LEU A 125 11.33 13.46 -10.19
CA LEU A 125 11.24 13.92 -8.81
C LEU A 125 12.61 14.13 -8.15
N ARG A 126 13.58 13.26 -8.47
CA ARG A 126 14.98 13.43 -7.99
C ARG A 126 15.70 14.59 -8.63
N LYS A 127 15.45 14.84 -9.92
CA LYS A 127 16.05 15.97 -10.64
C LYS A 127 15.56 17.33 -10.11
N GLU A 128 14.33 17.35 -9.62
CA GLU A 128 13.68 18.52 -9.04
C GLU A 128 13.86 18.62 -7.50
N ASP A 129 14.69 17.77 -6.91
CA ASP A 129 15.00 17.69 -5.48
C ASP A 129 13.79 17.44 -4.56
N TYR A 130 12.65 16.95 -5.10
CA TYR A 130 11.49 16.53 -4.29
C TYR A 130 11.74 15.21 -3.55
N VAL A 131 12.63 14.38 -4.05
CA VAL A 131 12.97 13.07 -3.46
C VAL A 131 14.48 12.96 -3.32
N ALA A 132 14.93 12.37 -2.23
CA ALA A 132 16.33 12.17 -1.92
C ALA A 132 17.06 11.40 -3.05
N LYS A 133 18.30 11.79 -3.29
CA LYS A 133 19.17 11.05 -4.22
C LYS A 133 19.52 9.69 -3.62
N VAL A 134 19.15 8.62 -4.32
CA VAL A 134 19.41 7.25 -3.88
C VAL A 134 20.56 6.65 -4.68
N LYS A 135 21.56 6.10 -3.98
CA LYS A 135 22.59 5.26 -4.55
C LYS A 135 22.31 3.81 -4.13
N VAL A 136 21.98 2.97 -5.09
CA VAL A 136 21.75 1.53 -4.83
C VAL A 136 23.03 0.77 -5.07
N GLN A 137 23.48 0.02 -4.06
CA GLN A 137 24.58 -0.95 -4.18
C GLN A 137 24.01 -2.35 -3.94
N VAL A 138 24.16 -3.21 -4.92
CA VAL A 138 23.70 -4.61 -4.84
C VAL A 138 24.88 -5.49 -4.44
N LEU A 139 24.78 -6.14 -3.30
CA LEU A 139 25.73 -7.15 -2.84
C LEU A 139 25.15 -8.54 -3.12
N LYS A 140 25.77 -9.27 -4.04
CA LYS A 140 25.42 -10.66 -4.29
C LYS A 140 26.18 -11.54 -3.30
N ILE A 141 25.44 -12.25 -2.43
CA ILE A 141 26.02 -13.23 -1.51
C ILE A 141 25.79 -14.61 -2.11
N GLU A 142 26.87 -15.35 -2.31
CA GLU A 142 26.84 -16.74 -2.77
C GLU A 142 26.97 -17.67 -1.55
N TYR A 143 26.06 -18.63 -1.44
CA TYR A 143 26.05 -19.61 -0.37
C TYR A 143 26.65 -20.92 -0.87
N ASN A 144 27.50 -21.54 -0.07
CA ASN A 144 27.94 -22.93 -0.30
C ASN A 144 26.84 -23.92 0.07
N ASP A 145 25.98 -23.54 1.02
CA ASP A 145 24.85 -24.32 1.48
C ASP A 145 23.58 -23.95 0.71
N LYS A 146 22.68 -24.90 0.56
CA LYS A 146 21.35 -24.68 -0.04
C LYS A 146 20.28 -25.03 0.97
N PRO A 147 19.11 -24.35 0.94
CA PRO A 147 17.98 -24.75 1.75
C PRO A 147 17.57 -26.18 1.39
N ALA A 148 17.17 -26.95 2.39
CA ALA A 148 16.70 -28.32 2.17
C ALA A 148 15.51 -28.32 1.21
N SER A 149 15.56 -29.13 0.16
CA SER A 149 14.46 -29.37 -0.75
C SER A 149 13.78 -30.70 -0.40
N PHE A 150 12.45 -30.73 -0.51
CA PHE A 150 11.66 -31.93 -0.23
C PHE A 150 10.87 -32.33 -1.48
N PRO A 151 10.54 -33.62 -1.66
CA PRO A 151 9.78 -34.09 -2.82
C PRO A 151 8.44 -33.37 -3.02
N ASN A 152 7.82 -32.95 -1.92
CA ASN A 152 6.51 -32.28 -1.92
C ASN A 152 6.57 -30.77 -2.17
N ASP A 153 7.72 -30.17 -2.43
CA ASP A 153 7.87 -28.73 -2.66
C ASP A 153 7.08 -28.22 -3.89
N ARG A 154 6.82 -29.13 -4.83
CA ARG A 154 5.96 -28.81 -6.00
C ARG A 154 4.49 -28.63 -5.64
N TYR A 155 4.04 -29.27 -4.57
CA TYR A 155 2.64 -29.30 -4.14
C TYR A 155 2.34 -28.32 -3.00
N ASP A 156 3.37 -27.84 -2.29
CA ASP A 156 3.25 -26.84 -1.24
C ASP A 156 4.28 -25.71 -1.39
N PRO A 157 4.02 -24.74 -2.29
CA PRO A 157 4.88 -23.59 -2.48
C PRO A 157 5.05 -22.72 -1.23
N SER A 158 4.04 -22.70 -0.35
CA SER A 158 4.08 -21.91 0.89
C SER A 158 5.05 -22.52 1.91
N ALA A 159 5.11 -23.84 2.01
CA ALA A 159 6.07 -24.53 2.87
C ALA A 159 7.51 -24.35 2.34
N LYS A 160 7.70 -24.43 1.02
CA LYS A 160 8.97 -24.15 0.38
C LYS A 160 9.45 -22.74 0.70
N PHE A 161 8.59 -21.74 0.50
CA PHE A 161 8.90 -20.34 0.78
C PHE A 161 9.29 -20.12 2.25
N ARG A 162 8.56 -20.71 3.21
CA ARG A 162 8.89 -20.62 4.64
C ARG A 162 10.27 -21.16 4.96
N ARG A 163 10.66 -22.32 4.39
CA ARG A 163 11.99 -22.92 4.59
C ARG A 163 13.11 -22.07 3.98
N GLU A 164 12.89 -21.56 2.78
CA GLU A 164 13.86 -20.67 2.14
C GLU A 164 14.04 -19.38 2.95
N HIS A 165 12.93 -18.79 3.41
CA HIS A 165 12.96 -17.62 4.27
C HIS A 165 13.69 -17.89 5.59
N GLU A 166 13.40 -19.01 6.25
CA GLU A 166 14.06 -19.40 7.50
C GLU A 166 15.55 -19.64 7.30
N PHE A 167 15.96 -20.31 6.21
CA PHE A 167 17.35 -20.50 5.84
C PHE A 167 18.06 -19.16 5.66
N ILE A 168 17.49 -18.23 4.93
CA ILE A 168 18.04 -16.89 4.71
C ILE A 168 18.15 -16.13 6.03
N ALA A 169 17.09 -16.11 6.83
CA ALA A 169 17.03 -15.37 8.09
C ALA A 169 18.03 -15.88 9.13
N LYS A 170 18.24 -17.20 9.20
CA LYS A 170 19.16 -17.85 10.16
C LYS A 170 20.59 -18.03 9.67
N ASN A 171 20.89 -17.66 8.42
CA ASN A 171 22.23 -17.86 7.86
C ASN A 171 23.26 -16.95 8.53
N THR A 172 24.15 -17.57 9.32
CA THR A 172 25.16 -16.87 10.12
C THR A 172 26.18 -16.11 9.29
N PHE A 173 26.59 -16.65 8.13
CA PHE A 173 27.53 -15.99 7.22
C PHE A 173 26.91 -14.71 6.65
N ARG A 174 25.68 -14.79 6.11
CA ARG A 174 24.95 -13.63 5.63
C ARG A 174 24.79 -12.57 6.72
N ASN A 175 24.35 -12.99 7.91
CA ASN A 175 24.09 -12.09 9.03
C ASN A 175 25.37 -11.42 9.52
N SER A 176 26.52 -12.11 9.48
CA SER A 176 27.83 -11.50 9.80
C SER A 176 28.23 -10.41 8.81
N ILE A 177 27.95 -10.59 7.51
CA ILE A 177 28.21 -9.57 6.48
C ILE A 177 27.32 -8.36 6.72
N ILE A 178 26.01 -8.57 6.96
CA ILE A 178 25.06 -7.50 7.26
C ILE A 178 25.52 -6.72 8.50
N SER A 179 25.86 -7.41 9.58
CA SER A 179 26.35 -6.77 10.80
C SER A 179 27.60 -5.92 10.57
N LYS A 180 28.57 -6.43 9.81
CA LYS A 180 29.76 -5.66 9.45
C LYS A 180 29.44 -4.42 8.64
N LEU A 181 28.51 -4.53 7.67
CA LEU A 181 28.08 -3.38 6.87
C LEU A 181 27.40 -2.33 7.77
N CYS A 182 26.48 -2.77 8.65
CA CYS A 182 25.77 -1.88 9.55
C CYS A 182 26.68 -1.10 10.49
N ASN A 183 27.71 -1.75 10.98
CA ASN A 183 28.72 -1.10 11.86
C ASN A 183 29.57 -0.03 11.14
N ASN A 184 29.56 -0.03 9.80
CA ASN A 184 30.26 0.96 9.00
C ASN A 184 29.40 2.19 8.64
N PHE A 185 28.10 2.17 8.99
CA PHE A 185 27.24 3.33 8.77
C PHE A 185 27.28 4.28 9.97
N GLU A 186 27.58 5.53 9.70
CA GLU A 186 27.74 6.54 10.76
C GLU A 186 26.42 7.06 11.32
N LYS A 187 25.31 7.05 10.54
CA LYS A 187 24.00 7.61 10.96
C LYS A 187 22.82 6.95 10.22
N ASN A 188 21.68 6.89 10.92
CA ASN A 188 20.33 6.65 10.38
C ASN A 188 20.22 5.49 9.37
N SER A 189 20.68 4.31 9.75
CA SER A 189 20.57 3.12 8.89
C SER A 189 19.32 2.33 9.23
N LEU A 190 18.50 2.01 8.22
CA LEU A 190 17.41 1.06 8.31
C LEU A 190 17.92 -0.30 7.83
N ILE A 191 17.70 -1.35 8.62
CA ILE A 191 18.19 -2.71 8.35
C ILE A 191 16.99 -3.67 8.28
#